data_9a87784e260bab7c7d16bb66db9c2659
#
_entry.id   9a87784e260bab7c7d16bb66db9c2659
#
_cell.length_a   1.000
_cell.length_b   1.000
_cell.length_c   1.000
_cell.angle_alpha   90.00
_cell.angle_beta   90.00
_cell.angle_gamma   90.00
#
_symmetry.space_group_name_H-M   'P 1'
#
loop_
_entity.id
_entity.type
_entity.pdbx_description
1 polymer ?
#
loop_
_entity_poly.entity_id
_entity_poly.type
_entity_poly.pdbx_seq_one_letter_code
_entity_poly.pdbx_strand_id
1 'polypeptide(L)'
;MSKAIRRLETAIEKIEAIEQICSIKGVTKALEDESILKPAIMKHFDVIHQQFKKLERDQEYKVLSKFDKVELKGVRDMRNISSHDYDNIQNEIVEETIRKDLPKLKENIQEVLKETKKELCKNLEKNIDYFTKKQDVLMPQAKTDLIKNIKKEYEKLQEYKIELDKPYSDKIKNIIKENLKENQR
;
A
#
# COMPACT_ATOMS: atom_id res chain seq x y z
N MET A 1 2.70 -8.67 -0.30
CA MET A 1 1.59 -7.98 0.43
C MET A 1 2.03 -6.87 1.37
N SER A 2 2.97 -7.04 2.32
CA SER A 2 3.38 -5.95 3.21
C SER A 2 3.99 -4.76 2.47
N LYS A 3 4.84 -5.01 1.48
CA LYS A 3 5.40 -3.96 0.62
C LYS A 3 4.32 -3.21 -0.18
N ALA A 4 3.27 -3.93 -0.59
CA ALA A 4 2.16 -3.33 -1.33
C ALA A 4 1.43 -2.25 -0.52
N ILE A 5 1.16 -2.50 0.78
CA ILE A 5 0.52 -1.52 1.66
C ILE A 5 1.30 -0.19 1.64
N ARG A 6 2.61 -0.22 1.89
CA ARG A 6 3.45 0.98 1.87
C ARG A 6 3.45 1.69 0.52
N ARG A 7 3.44 0.92 -0.61
CA ARG A 7 3.38 1.51 -1.96
C ARG A 7 2.07 2.25 -2.18
N LEU A 8 0.95 1.63 -1.80
CA LEU A 8 -0.37 2.22 -1.94
C LEU A 8 -0.56 3.43 -1.01
N GLU A 9 -0.11 3.36 0.24
CA GLU A 9 -0.13 4.50 1.17
C GLU A 9 0.69 5.67 0.62
N THR A 10 1.89 5.42 0.11
CA THR A 10 2.68 6.48 -0.53
C THR A 10 1.98 7.08 -1.75
N ALA A 11 1.28 6.28 -2.57
CA ALA A 11 0.52 6.80 -3.70
C ALA A 11 -0.60 7.74 -3.22
N ILE A 12 -1.36 7.37 -2.18
CA ILE A 12 -2.39 8.21 -1.57
C ILE A 12 -1.79 9.53 -1.06
N GLU A 13 -0.68 9.49 -0.31
CA GLU A 13 0.01 10.68 0.18
C GLU A 13 0.38 11.66 -0.96
N LYS A 14 0.76 11.15 -2.12
CA LYS A 14 1.13 11.99 -3.27
C LYS A 14 -0.10 12.55 -3.98
N ILE A 15 -1.20 11.80 -4.03
CA ILE A 15 -2.49 12.32 -4.51
C ILE A 15 -2.96 13.47 -3.60
N GLU A 16 -2.93 13.26 -2.29
CA GLU A 16 -3.31 14.28 -1.30
C GLU A 16 -2.42 15.53 -1.38
N ALA A 17 -1.13 15.38 -1.67
CA ALA A 17 -0.24 16.51 -1.89
C ALA A 17 -0.63 17.33 -3.14
N ILE A 18 -1.04 16.68 -4.24
CA ILE A 18 -1.57 17.36 -5.43
C ILE A 18 -2.86 18.10 -5.07
N GLU A 19 -3.80 17.44 -4.39
CA GLU A 19 -5.06 18.06 -3.94
C GLU A 19 -4.79 19.30 -3.07
N GLN A 20 -3.83 19.22 -2.15
CA GLN A 20 -3.43 20.33 -1.29
C GLN A 20 -2.84 21.49 -2.08
N ILE A 21 -1.94 21.23 -3.03
CA ILE A 21 -1.37 22.28 -3.91
C ILE A 21 -2.50 22.98 -4.67
N CYS A 22 -3.41 22.20 -5.24
CA CYS A 22 -4.52 22.73 -6.03
C CYS A 22 -5.55 23.49 -5.17
N SER A 23 -5.69 23.16 -3.89
CA SER A 23 -6.62 23.84 -2.98
C SER A 23 -6.24 25.30 -2.69
N ILE A 24 -4.95 25.65 -2.83
CA ILE A 24 -4.44 27.00 -2.49
C ILE A 24 -4.89 28.06 -3.51
N LYS A 25 -4.78 27.76 -4.80
CA LYS A 25 -5.04 28.73 -5.89
C LYS A 25 -6.05 28.23 -6.94
N GLY A 26 -6.57 27.01 -6.80
CA GLY A 26 -7.31 26.29 -7.83
C GLY A 26 -6.39 25.57 -8.81
N VAL A 27 -6.92 24.53 -9.47
CA VAL A 27 -6.13 23.67 -10.36
C VAL A 27 -5.52 24.43 -11.51
N THR A 28 -6.32 25.24 -12.24
CA THR A 28 -5.87 26.01 -13.40
C THR A 28 -4.69 26.93 -13.05
N LYS A 29 -4.83 27.73 -11.98
CA LYS A 29 -3.75 28.65 -11.56
C LYS A 29 -2.52 27.92 -11.02
N ALA A 30 -2.71 26.73 -10.41
CA ALA A 30 -1.57 25.92 -9.98
C ALA A 30 -0.79 25.37 -11.18
N LEU A 31 -1.46 25.06 -12.28
CA LEU A 31 -0.82 24.60 -13.53
C LEU A 31 -0.22 25.75 -14.37
N GLU A 32 -0.67 26.98 -14.20
CA GLU A 32 -0.06 28.18 -14.80
C GLU A 32 1.23 28.58 -14.09
N ASP A 33 1.47 28.15 -12.87
CA ASP A 33 2.71 28.42 -12.12
C ASP A 33 3.80 27.45 -12.56
N GLU A 34 4.47 27.79 -13.66
CA GLU A 34 5.56 26.99 -14.27
C GLU A 34 6.82 26.90 -13.40
N SER A 35 6.97 27.76 -12.40
CA SER A 35 8.19 27.85 -11.60
C SER A 35 8.20 26.92 -10.39
N ILE A 36 7.05 26.73 -9.73
CA ILE A 36 6.97 26.01 -8.45
C ILE A 36 5.84 24.99 -8.42
N LEU A 37 4.58 25.41 -8.65
CA LEU A 37 3.44 24.53 -8.37
C LEU A 37 3.25 23.45 -9.43
N LYS A 38 3.33 23.78 -10.71
CA LYS A 38 3.24 22.79 -11.79
C LYS A 38 4.36 21.72 -11.70
N PRO A 39 5.65 22.10 -11.57
CA PRO A 39 6.72 21.13 -11.35
C PRO A 39 6.50 20.24 -10.13
N ALA A 40 5.98 20.77 -9.02
CA ALA A 40 5.67 19.98 -7.83
C ALA A 40 4.55 18.96 -8.10
N ILE A 41 3.47 19.36 -8.77
CA ILE A 41 2.37 18.47 -9.19
C ILE A 41 2.91 17.35 -10.08
N MET A 42 3.70 17.69 -11.10
CA MET A 42 4.29 16.72 -12.03
C MET A 42 5.21 15.72 -11.30
N LYS A 43 5.98 16.20 -10.33
CA LYS A 43 6.80 15.33 -9.50
C LYS A 43 5.98 14.35 -8.67
N HIS A 44 4.84 14.76 -8.15
CA HIS A 44 3.94 13.86 -7.44
C HIS A 44 3.34 12.80 -8.37
N PHE A 45 2.94 13.14 -9.58
CA PHE A 45 2.51 12.17 -10.59
C PHE A 45 3.59 11.13 -10.89
N ASP A 46 4.85 11.56 -11.08
CA ASP A 46 5.97 10.64 -11.28
C ASP A 46 6.13 9.67 -10.09
N VAL A 47 6.01 10.16 -8.85
CA VAL A 47 6.10 9.29 -7.66
C VAL A 47 4.94 8.29 -7.61
N ILE A 48 3.70 8.70 -7.92
CA ILE A 48 2.55 7.79 -7.99
C ILE A 48 2.85 6.66 -8.99
N HIS A 49 3.25 7.00 -10.22
CA HIS A 49 3.63 6.02 -11.22
C HIS A 49 4.72 5.06 -10.73
N GLN A 50 5.76 5.59 -10.09
CA GLN A 50 6.84 4.77 -9.53
C GLN A 50 6.35 3.77 -8.47
N GLN A 51 5.33 4.11 -7.66
CA GLN A 51 4.79 3.14 -6.69
C GLN A 51 4.14 1.95 -7.41
N PHE A 52 3.34 2.17 -8.44
CA PHE A 52 2.74 1.09 -9.23
C PHE A 52 3.81 0.25 -9.96
N LYS A 53 4.82 0.88 -10.53
CA LYS A 53 5.96 0.17 -11.13
C LYS A 53 6.75 -0.68 -10.12
N LYS A 54 6.86 -0.21 -8.86
CA LYS A 54 7.44 -1.00 -7.78
C LYS A 54 6.55 -2.18 -7.37
N LEU A 55 5.22 -2.07 -7.44
CA LEU A 55 4.32 -3.20 -7.25
C LEU A 55 4.54 -4.28 -8.33
N GLU A 56 4.69 -3.88 -9.59
CA GLU A 56 5.02 -4.82 -10.69
C GLU A 56 6.37 -5.51 -10.45
N ARG A 57 7.42 -4.75 -10.12
CA ARG A 57 8.76 -5.28 -9.83
C ARG A 57 8.78 -6.22 -8.61
N ASP A 58 8.01 -5.88 -7.60
CA ASP A 58 7.90 -6.69 -6.37
C ASP A 58 6.94 -7.89 -6.56
N GLN A 59 6.41 -8.11 -7.79
CA GLN A 59 5.51 -9.19 -8.18
C GLN A 59 4.20 -9.24 -7.37
N GLU A 60 3.71 -8.08 -6.94
CA GLU A 60 2.46 -7.97 -6.19
C GLU A 60 1.23 -8.01 -7.13
N TYR A 61 1.23 -9.01 -8.05
CA TYR A 61 0.20 -9.14 -9.09
C TYR A 61 -1.22 -9.30 -8.54
N LYS A 62 -1.36 -9.91 -7.36
CA LYS A 62 -2.66 -10.06 -6.69
C LYS A 62 -3.25 -8.69 -6.30
N VAL A 63 -2.41 -7.73 -5.93
CA VAL A 63 -2.83 -6.36 -5.63
C VAL A 63 -3.12 -5.61 -6.93
N LEU A 64 -2.24 -5.73 -7.92
CA LEU A 64 -2.41 -5.08 -9.22
C LEU A 64 -3.65 -5.56 -9.97
N SER A 65 -4.05 -6.82 -9.84
CA SER A 65 -5.26 -7.36 -10.49
C SER A 65 -6.56 -6.78 -9.95
N LYS A 66 -6.52 -6.01 -8.87
CA LYS A 66 -7.69 -5.30 -8.32
C LYS A 66 -7.95 -3.96 -9.00
N PHE A 67 -6.97 -3.45 -9.75
CA PHE A 67 -7.10 -2.27 -10.58
C PHE A 67 -7.48 -2.69 -12.01
N ASP A 68 -8.35 -1.91 -12.65
CA ASP A 68 -8.66 -2.19 -14.04
C ASP A 68 -7.49 -1.80 -14.99
N LYS A 69 -7.56 -2.28 -16.23
CA LYS A 69 -6.50 -2.01 -17.23
C LYS A 69 -6.46 -0.54 -17.64
N VAL A 70 -7.59 0.16 -17.59
CA VAL A 70 -7.68 1.58 -17.98
C VAL A 70 -6.99 2.43 -16.91
N GLU A 71 -7.24 2.14 -15.63
CA GLU A 71 -6.56 2.83 -14.50
C GLU A 71 -5.05 2.61 -14.55
N LEU A 72 -4.60 1.35 -14.71
CA LEU A 72 -3.17 1.04 -14.80
C LEU A 72 -2.51 1.68 -16.04
N LYS A 73 -3.26 1.84 -17.13
CA LYS A 73 -2.81 2.61 -18.29
C LYS A 73 -2.71 4.10 -17.95
N GLY A 74 -3.75 4.68 -17.34
CA GLY A 74 -3.77 6.08 -16.90
C GLY A 74 -2.57 6.42 -16.01
N VAL A 75 -2.26 5.56 -15.02
CA VAL A 75 -1.07 5.72 -14.17
C VAL A 75 0.23 5.71 -14.98
N ARG A 76 0.32 4.90 -16.04
CA ARG A 76 1.49 4.88 -16.95
C ARG A 76 1.57 6.13 -17.82
N ASP A 77 0.42 6.58 -18.32
CA ASP A 77 0.33 7.77 -19.17
C ASP A 77 0.69 9.05 -18.38
N MET A 78 0.38 9.12 -17.06
CA MET A 78 0.84 10.19 -16.18
C MET A 78 2.36 10.40 -16.23
N ARG A 79 3.16 9.34 -16.38
CA ARG A 79 4.61 9.45 -16.56
C ARG A 79 4.97 10.12 -17.88
N ASN A 80 4.29 9.76 -18.96
CA ASN A 80 4.60 10.32 -20.28
C ASN A 80 4.36 11.83 -20.29
N ILE A 81 3.34 12.26 -19.54
CA ILE A 81 3.06 13.69 -19.29
C ILE A 81 4.21 14.34 -18.51
N SER A 82 4.84 13.63 -17.55
CA SER A 82 5.85 14.21 -16.65
C SER A 82 7.30 14.14 -17.15
N SER A 83 7.63 13.31 -18.14
CA SER A 83 9.03 12.96 -18.42
C SER A 83 9.58 13.34 -19.80
N HIS A 84 8.77 13.67 -20.79
CA HIS A 84 9.25 13.79 -22.17
C HIS A 84 9.02 15.12 -22.87
N ASP A 85 8.14 16.00 -22.37
CA ASP A 85 7.86 17.23 -23.12
C ASP A 85 7.30 18.32 -22.17
N TYR A 86 8.15 18.79 -21.26
CA TYR A 86 7.75 19.82 -20.27
C TYR A 86 7.17 21.08 -20.94
N ASP A 87 7.68 21.41 -22.13
CA ASP A 87 7.27 22.61 -22.88
C ASP A 87 5.96 22.41 -23.69
N ASN A 88 5.52 21.16 -23.91
CA ASN A 88 4.34 20.84 -24.71
C ASN A 88 3.20 20.14 -23.91
N ILE A 89 3.30 20.08 -22.58
CA ILE A 89 2.22 19.51 -21.78
C ILE A 89 1.03 20.45 -21.81
N GLN A 90 -0.06 19.99 -22.43
CA GLN A 90 -1.33 20.69 -22.41
C GLN A 90 -1.90 20.68 -20.99
N ASN A 91 -1.92 21.84 -20.35
CA ASN A 91 -2.44 22.01 -18.98
C ASN A 91 -3.87 21.47 -18.85
N GLU A 92 -4.65 21.52 -19.93
CA GLU A 92 -6.01 21.00 -20.00
C GLU A 92 -6.09 19.48 -19.72
N ILE A 93 -5.14 18.69 -20.24
CA ILE A 93 -5.07 17.23 -20.01
C ILE A 93 -4.71 16.96 -18.54
N VAL A 94 -3.75 17.70 -18.01
CA VAL A 94 -3.35 17.57 -16.59
C VAL A 94 -4.50 17.99 -15.67
N GLU A 95 -5.19 19.08 -15.99
CA GLU A 95 -6.36 19.56 -15.25
C GLU A 95 -7.49 18.54 -15.26
N GLU A 96 -7.80 17.94 -16.41
CA GLU A 96 -8.81 16.90 -16.52
C GLU A 96 -8.44 15.69 -15.69
N THR A 97 -7.18 15.24 -15.73
CA THR A 97 -6.65 14.14 -14.90
C THR A 97 -6.81 14.45 -13.41
N ILE A 98 -6.43 15.65 -12.96
CA ILE A 98 -6.56 16.05 -11.55
C ILE A 98 -8.04 16.08 -11.12
N ARG A 99 -8.93 16.57 -11.96
CA ARG A 99 -10.35 16.75 -11.60
C ARG A 99 -11.16 15.47 -11.69
N LYS A 100 -10.85 14.58 -12.64
CA LYS A 100 -11.70 13.41 -12.96
C LYS A 100 -11.07 12.07 -12.57
N ASP A 101 -9.79 11.88 -12.90
CA ASP A 101 -9.17 10.55 -12.79
C ASP A 101 -8.48 10.35 -11.43
N LEU A 102 -7.84 11.38 -10.91
CA LEU A 102 -7.11 11.30 -9.66
C LEU A 102 -8.02 10.97 -8.45
N PRO A 103 -9.23 11.57 -8.30
CA PRO A 103 -10.14 11.20 -7.22
C PRO A 103 -10.60 9.74 -7.30
N LYS A 104 -10.90 9.24 -8.51
CA LYS A 104 -11.29 7.84 -8.72
C LYS A 104 -10.15 6.88 -8.37
N LEU A 105 -8.95 7.19 -8.83
CA LEU A 105 -7.76 6.41 -8.50
C LEU A 105 -7.52 6.38 -6.99
N LYS A 106 -7.69 7.53 -6.28
CA LYS A 106 -7.56 7.60 -4.82
C LYS A 106 -8.55 6.67 -4.13
N GLU A 107 -9.83 6.75 -4.50
CA GLU A 107 -10.89 5.90 -3.93
C GLU A 107 -10.58 4.42 -4.14
N ASN A 108 -10.19 4.05 -5.34
CA ASN A 108 -9.86 2.66 -5.66
C ASN A 108 -8.62 2.17 -4.89
N ILE A 109 -7.56 3.01 -4.78
CA ILE A 109 -6.39 2.67 -3.95
C ILE A 109 -6.81 2.46 -2.49
N GLN A 110 -7.70 3.29 -1.94
CA GLN A 110 -8.19 3.16 -0.56
C GLN A 110 -8.93 1.85 -0.35
N GLU A 111 -9.78 1.45 -1.30
CA GLU A 111 -10.50 0.18 -1.24
C GLU A 111 -9.55 -1.03 -1.32
N VAL A 112 -8.64 -1.03 -2.29
CA VAL A 112 -7.61 -2.08 -2.44
C VAL A 112 -6.72 -2.17 -1.21
N LEU A 113 -6.37 -1.04 -0.60
CA LEU A 113 -5.59 -0.98 0.63
C LEU A 113 -6.35 -1.61 1.80
N LYS A 114 -7.62 -1.27 1.97
CA LYS A 114 -8.51 -1.84 3.01
C LYS A 114 -8.62 -3.36 2.87
N GLU A 115 -8.86 -3.85 1.66
CA GLU A 115 -8.93 -5.28 1.40
C GLU A 115 -7.59 -6.00 1.66
N THR A 116 -6.47 -5.38 1.24
CA THR A 116 -5.14 -5.94 1.44
C THR A 116 -4.80 -6.04 2.93
N LYS A 117 -5.14 -5.03 3.72
CA LYS A 117 -5.00 -5.05 5.19
C LYS A 117 -5.84 -6.15 5.81
N LYS A 118 -7.11 -6.27 5.40
CA LYS A 118 -8.01 -7.34 5.89
C LYS A 118 -7.51 -8.75 5.55
N GLU A 119 -6.95 -8.92 4.36
CA GLU A 119 -6.39 -10.20 3.94
C GLU A 119 -5.14 -10.58 4.75
N LEU A 120 -4.31 -9.60 5.11
CA LEU A 120 -3.15 -9.81 5.97
C LEU A 120 -3.57 -10.30 7.37
N CYS A 121 -4.61 -9.69 7.98
CA CYS A 121 -5.18 -10.14 9.25
C CYS A 121 -5.68 -11.59 9.14
N LYS A 122 -6.51 -11.90 8.14
CA LYS A 122 -7.07 -13.25 7.95
C LYS A 122 -6.01 -14.32 7.77
N ASN A 123 -4.89 -14.02 7.13
CA ASN A 123 -3.80 -14.97 6.97
C ASN A 123 -3.12 -15.26 8.31
N LEU A 124 -2.85 -14.22 9.11
CA LEU A 124 -2.30 -14.40 10.46
C LEU A 124 -3.27 -15.17 11.37
N GLU A 125 -4.57 -14.85 11.36
CA GLU A 125 -5.59 -15.58 12.12
C GLU A 125 -5.61 -17.07 11.78
N LYS A 126 -5.56 -17.42 10.49
CA LYS A 126 -5.47 -18.81 10.03
C LYS A 126 -4.21 -19.51 10.55
N ASN A 127 -3.07 -18.84 10.55
CA ASN A 127 -1.82 -19.39 11.05
C ASN A 127 -1.87 -19.61 12.57
N ILE A 128 -2.48 -18.67 13.31
CA ILE A 128 -2.70 -18.79 14.77
C ILE A 128 -3.64 -19.96 15.07
N ASP A 129 -4.77 -20.08 14.36
CA ASP A 129 -5.72 -21.16 14.56
C ASP A 129 -5.12 -22.54 14.20
N TYR A 130 -4.34 -22.61 13.13
CA TYR A 130 -3.61 -23.81 12.76
C TYR A 130 -2.61 -24.23 13.86
N PHE A 131 -1.81 -23.26 14.35
CA PHE A 131 -0.89 -23.49 15.45
C PHE A 131 -1.62 -24.01 16.70
N THR A 132 -2.66 -23.30 17.14
CA THR A 132 -3.42 -23.66 18.34
C THR A 132 -4.01 -25.08 18.28
N LYS A 133 -4.44 -25.52 17.09
CA LYS A 133 -5.01 -26.86 16.88
C LYS A 133 -3.98 -27.95 16.77
N LYS A 134 -2.76 -27.67 16.36
CA LYS A 134 -1.76 -28.68 15.95
C LYS A 134 -0.47 -28.64 16.75
N GLN A 135 -0.29 -27.72 17.69
CA GLN A 135 0.98 -27.51 18.43
C GLN A 135 1.50 -28.78 19.12
N ASP A 136 0.60 -29.67 19.59
CA ASP A 136 0.97 -30.89 20.33
C ASP A 136 1.43 -32.03 19.41
N VAL A 137 1.10 -31.94 18.11
CA VAL A 137 1.43 -32.97 17.11
C VAL A 137 2.47 -32.51 16.08
N LEU A 138 2.87 -31.24 16.13
CA LEU A 138 3.91 -30.71 15.26
C LEU A 138 5.29 -31.19 15.70
N MET A 139 6.14 -31.51 14.73
CA MET A 139 7.56 -31.72 14.99
C MET A 139 8.20 -30.45 15.55
N PRO A 140 9.19 -30.54 16.46
CA PRO A 140 9.79 -29.40 17.14
C PRO A 140 10.26 -28.29 16.16
N GLN A 141 10.90 -28.67 15.06
CA GLN A 141 11.36 -27.73 14.04
C GLN A 141 10.17 -27.02 13.37
N ALA A 142 9.14 -27.72 12.96
CA ALA A 142 7.95 -27.16 12.32
C ALA A 142 7.18 -26.21 13.27
N LYS A 143 7.12 -26.55 14.57
CA LYS A 143 6.56 -25.70 15.62
C LYS A 143 7.32 -24.37 15.71
N THR A 144 8.64 -24.43 15.79
CA THR A 144 9.52 -23.26 15.87
C THR A 144 9.38 -22.35 14.63
N ASP A 145 9.41 -22.94 13.44
CA ASP A 145 9.29 -22.19 12.18
C ASP A 145 7.92 -21.52 12.06
N LEU A 146 6.85 -22.17 12.47
CA LEU A 146 5.50 -21.60 12.46
C LEU A 146 5.38 -20.44 13.44
N ILE A 147 5.90 -20.56 14.66
CA ILE A 147 5.91 -19.48 15.65
C ILE A 147 6.72 -18.26 15.12
N LYS A 148 7.87 -18.52 14.53
CA LYS A 148 8.70 -17.46 13.91
C LYS A 148 7.95 -16.74 12.80
N ASN A 149 7.19 -17.48 11.98
CA ASN A 149 6.38 -16.90 10.93
C ASN A 149 5.22 -16.04 11.48
N ILE A 150 4.46 -16.58 12.45
CA ILE A 150 3.39 -15.87 13.16
C ILE A 150 3.90 -14.56 13.77
N LYS A 151 5.04 -14.62 14.47
CA LYS A 151 5.68 -13.42 15.06
C LYS A 151 6.03 -12.39 14.00
N LYS A 152 6.66 -12.80 12.91
CA LYS A 152 7.04 -11.93 11.80
C LYS A 152 5.82 -11.28 11.12
N GLU A 153 4.72 -12.04 10.96
CA GLU A 153 3.48 -11.49 10.39
C GLU A 153 2.82 -10.50 11.36
N TYR A 154 2.83 -10.77 12.65
CA TYR A 154 2.30 -9.85 13.66
C TYR A 154 3.11 -8.55 13.74
N GLU A 155 4.43 -8.60 13.73
CA GLU A 155 5.30 -7.43 13.68
C GLU A 155 4.98 -6.53 12.47
N LYS A 156 4.66 -7.14 11.32
CA LYS A 156 4.20 -6.38 10.14
C LYS A 156 2.86 -5.70 10.35
N LEU A 157 1.89 -6.35 11.00
CA LEU A 157 0.62 -5.69 11.33
C LEU A 157 0.86 -4.46 12.22
N GLN A 158 1.75 -4.58 13.21
CA GLN A 158 2.10 -3.47 14.08
C GLN A 158 2.79 -2.32 13.33
N GLU A 159 3.73 -2.64 12.43
CA GLU A 159 4.40 -1.65 11.56
C GLU A 159 3.39 -0.82 10.75
N TYR A 160 2.34 -1.47 10.23
CA TYR A 160 1.29 -0.81 9.44
C TYR A 160 0.11 -0.31 10.28
N LYS A 161 0.22 -0.34 11.62
CA LYS A 161 -0.85 0.07 12.56
C LYS A 161 -2.18 -0.61 12.25
N ILE A 162 -2.12 -1.91 11.88
CA ILE A 162 -3.29 -2.73 11.62
C ILE A 162 -3.65 -3.46 12.91
N GLU A 163 -4.85 -3.21 13.40
CA GLU A 163 -5.36 -3.87 14.59
C GLU A 163 -5.81 -5.29 14.26
N LEU A 164 -5.41 -6.23 15.11
CA LEU A 164 -5.87 -7.61 15.11
C LEU A 164 -6.99 -7.75 16.15
N ASP A 165 -8.02 -8.53 15.85
CA ASP A 165 -9.11 -8.76 16.78
C ASP A 165 -8.61 -9.29 18.12
N LYS A 166 -9.23 -8.78 19.21
CA LYS A 166 -8.77 -9.03 20.58
C LYS A 166 -8.49 -10.51 20.89
N PRO A 167 -9.34 -11.48 20.53
CA PRO A 167 -9.07 -12.90 20.78
C PRO A 167 -7.76 -13.40 20.16
N TYR A 168 -7.43 -12.93 18.94
CA TYR A 168 -6.20 -13.30 18.25
C TYR A 168 -4.98 -12.54 18.78
N SER A 169 -5.16 -11.29 19.15
CA SER A 169 -4.12 -10.48 19.81
C SER A 169 -3.67 -11.12 21.14
N ASP A 170 -4.60 -11.67 21.93
CA ASP A 170 -4.30 -12.35 23.18
C ASP A 170 -3.65 -13.71 22.94
N LYS A 171 -4.15 -14.50 21.98
CA LYS A 171 -3.54 -15.78 21.59
C LYS A 171 -2.07 -15.61 21.18
N ILE A 172 -1.77 -14.62 20.34
CA ILE A 172 -0.40 -14.43 19.85
C ILE A 172 0.55 -13.99 20.97
N LYS A 173 0.11 -13.15 21.91
CA LYS A 173 0.92 -12.78 23.08
C LYS A 173 1.27 -14.00 23.93
N ASN A 174 0.34 -14.93 24.08
CA ASN A 174 0.56 -16.19 24.82
C ASN A 174 1.57 -17.08 24.06
N ILE A 175 1.38 -17.28 22.75
CA ILE A 175 2.30 -18.06 21.91
C ILE A 175 3.75 -17.53 22.03
N ILE A 176 3.92 -16.21 21.94
CA ILE A 176 5.25 -15.57 22.04
C ILE A 176 5.85 -15.76 23.43
N LYS A 177 5.04 -15.60 24.49
CA LYS A 177 5.47 -15.75 25.89
C LYS A 177 5.89 -17.18 26.23
N GLU A 178 5.16 -18.17 25.75
CA GLU A 178 5.48 -19.59 25.93
C GLU A 178 6.78 -19.97 25.21
N ASN A 179 6.95 -19.53 23.98
CA ASN A 179 8.17 -19.79 23.22
C ASN A 179 9.42 -19.18 23.88
N LEU A 180 9.31 -17.99 24.49
CA LEU A 180 10.42 -17.38 25.22
C LEU A 180 10.82 -18.19 26.46
N LYS A 181 9.86 -18.86 27.14
CA LYS A 181 10.15 -19.72 28.30
C LYS A 181 10.78 -21.05 27.89
N GLU A 182 10.37 -21.63 26.75
CA GLU A 182 10.95 -22.86 26.20
C GLU A 182 12.42 -22.68 25.78
N ASN A 183 12.77 -21.51 25.23
CA ASN A 183 14.15 -21.20 24.79
C ASN A 183 15.12 -20.80 25.95
N GLN A 184 14.63 -20.62 27.18
CA GLN A 184 15.43 -20.31 28.36
C GLN A 184 15.70 -21.56 29.24
N ARG A 185 15.19 -22.71 28.86
CA ARG A 185 15.45 -24.03 29.49
C ARG A 185 16.40 -24.85 28.67
#